data_8f06e824f8de1f8ef2c5e55f6e914594
#
_entry.id   8f06e824f8de1f8ef2c5e55f6e914594
#
_cell.length_a   1.000
_cell.length_b   1.000
_cell.length_c   1.000
_cell.angle_alpha   90.00
_cell.angle_beta   90.00
_cell.angle_gamma   90.00
#
_symmetry.space_group_name_H-M   'P 1'
#
loop_
_entity.id
_entity.type
_entity.pdbx_description
1 polymer ?
#
loop_
_entity_poly.entity_id
_entity_poly.type
_entity_poly.pdbx_seq_one_letter_code
_entity_poly.pdbx_strand_id
1 'polypeptide(L)'
;MRIENIELRHVKLVLVSPFVTSMGTEYDEEHIIVRVDAEGVTGWGESVAEGTPFYSYETVPTAWHILKDFLIPAVLGKDISSVDEAITSYAKVRGHMMAKAGIEAALWDAFAKTKNISLSKMIGGTRDKIDVGVSIGIQSSVAALIQKVEGYLAEGYKRIKIKISPGFDLQFVEALRREFPDILLQVDANSAYTLNDIDIFRKMDHYNLLLIEQPLGYEDIFDHSKLQRELKTPICLDESIHSLDDTRAAIELDSCRIINIKPGRVGGFTESKLIHDYCASMNIPVWCGGMLESGIGRAGNVALASLPNFTLPGDISASKRYYKEDIVDPEFVVNPDGTMDVPTKPGIGVEVNRKNLDKVTVRSESFRI
;
A
#
# COMPACT_ATOMS: atom_id res chain seq x y z
N MET A 1 14.26 0.51 24.73
CA MET A 1 12.82 0.22 24.95
C MET A 1 12.65 -1.29 25.05
N ARG A 2 12.17 -1.77 26.21
CA ARG A 2 11.94 -3.21 26.42
C ARG A 2 10.55 -3.60 25.92
N ILE A 3 10.50 -4.60 25.05
CA ILE A 3 9.22 -5.11 24.53
C ILE A 3 8.60 -6.08 25.52
N GLU A 4 7.47 -5.69 26.14
CA GLU A 4 6.84 -6.42 27.25
C GLU A 4 5.71 -7.34 26.81
N ASN A 5 4.96 -6.93 25.79
CA ASN A 5 3.84 -7.68 25.25
C ASN A 5 3.67 -7.40 23.75
N ILE A 6 3.33 -8.43 23.01
CA ILE A 6 2.89 -8.31 21.61
C ILE A 6 1.55 -9.05 21.48
N GLU A 7 0.56 -8.37 20.89
CA GLU A 7 -0.75 -8.95 20.61
C GLU A 7 -0.96 -8.97 19.08
N LEU A 8 -1.37 -10.10 18.57
CA LEU A 8 -1.83 -10.27 17.20
C LEU A 8 -3.35 -10.36 17.18
N ARG A 9 -3.98 -9.65 16.25
CA ARG A 9 -5.42 -9.75 15.96
C ARG A 9 -5.65 -9.98 14.49
N HIS A 10 -6.17 -11.12 14.13
CA HIS A 10 -6.74 -11.36 12.81
C HIS A 10 -8.08 -10.63 12.73
N VAL A 11 -8.19 -9.69 11.82
CA VAL A 11 -9.39 -8.89 11.59
C VAL A 11 -10.00 -9.21 10.23
N LYS A 12 -11.33 -9.11 10.15
CA LYS A 12 -12.10 -9.23 8.92
C LYS A 12 -12.94 -7.98 8.72
N LEU A 13 -12.63 -7.23 7.67
CA LEU A 13 -13.17 -5.91 7.36
C LEU A 13 -14.08 -6.01 6.13
N VAL A 14 -15.39 -5.85 6.30
CA VAL A 14 -16.37 -5.94 5.20
C VAL A 14 -16.33 -4.68 4.36
N LEU A 15 -16.14 -4.82 3.04
CA LEU A 15 -16.12 -3.72 2.09
C LEU A 15 -17.54 -3.14 1.88
N VAL A 16 -17.63 -1.81 1.73
CA VAL A 16 -18.90 -1.13 1.40
C VAL A 16 -19.42 -1.46 0.00
N SER A 17 -18.53 -1.92 -0.88
CA SER A 17 -18.88 -2.44 -2.22
C SER A 17 -17.81 -3.43 -2.67
N PRO A 18 -18.18 -4.46 -3.46
CA PRO A 18 -17.21 -5.42 -3.99
C PRO A 18 -16.09 -4.72 -4.78
N PHE A 19 -14.88 -5.22 -4.64
CA PHE A 19 -13.71 -4.75 -5.38
C PHE A 19 -13.27 -5.83 -6.38
N VAL A 20 -13.39 -5.52 -7.68
CA VAL A 20 -13.14 -6.46 -8.78
C VAL A 20 -11.82 -6.13 -9.45
N THR A 21 -10.91 -7.10 -9.51
CA THR A 21 -9.61 -7.01 -10.20
C THR A 21 -9.51 -8.11 -11.25
N SER A 22 -8.37 -8.21 -11.94
CA SER A 22 -8.06 -9.35 -12.82
C SER A 22 -7.93 -10.67 -12.05
N MET A 23 -7.68 -10.63 -10.75
CA MET A 23 -7.50 -11.79 -9.88
C MET A 23 -8.81 -12.34 -9.30
N GLY A 24 -9.87 -11.51 -9.25
CA GLY A 24 -11.16 -11.93 -8.70
C GLY A 24 -11.98 -10.79 -8.11
N THR A 25 -12.95 -11.16 -7.27
CA THR A 25 -13.83 -10.21 -6.58
C THR A 25 -13.69 -10.38 -5.08
N GLU A 26 -13.38 -9.30 -4.40
CA GLU A 26 -13.25 -9.22 -2.95
C GLU A 26 -14.48 -8.53 -2.36
N TYR A 27 -14.99 -9.08 -1.27
CA TYR A 27 -16.14 -8.58 -0.51
C TYR A 27 -15.75 -8.14 0.89
N ASP A 28 -14.63 -8.59 1.36
CA ASP A 28 -14.04 -8.30 2.66
C ASP A 28 -12.52 -8.44 2.57
N GLU A 29 -11.83 -7.77 3.50
CA GLU A 29 -10.38 -7.85 3.67
C GLU A 29 -10.03 -8.51 4.99
N GLU A 30 -9.04 -9.39 4.96
CA GLU A 30 -8.50 -10.04 6.15
C GLU A 30 -7.07 -9.58 6.37
N HIS A 31 -6.79 -8.99 7.55
CA HIS A 31 -5.46 -8.49 7.92
C HIS A 31 -5.08 -8.95 9.32
N ILE A 32 -3.81 -8.70 9.70
CA ILE A 32 -3.35 -8.91 11.08
C ILE A 32 -2.96 -7.56 11.66
N ILE A 33 -3.68 -7.12 12.68
CA ILE A 33 -3.28 -5.97 13.50
C ILE A 33 -2.26 -6.45 14.54
N VAL A 34 -1.12 -5.76 14.58
CA VAL A 34 -0.03 -6.02 15.53
C VAL A 34 0.00 -4.87 16.55
N ARG A 35 -0.09 -5.22 17.81
CA ARG A 35 0.09 -4.30 18.93
C ARG A 35 1.37 -4.67 19.68
N VAL A 36 2.20 -3.66 19.97
CA VAL A 36 3.42 -3.78 20.76
C VAL A 36 3.28 -2.89 21.99
N ASP A 37 3.41 -3.46 23.18
CA ASP A 37 3.48 -2.70 24.44
C ASP A 37 4.92 -2.73 24.95
N ALA A 38 5.45 -1.54 25.29
CA ALA A 38 6.82 -1.36 25.75
C ALA A 38 6.93 -0.11 26.65
N GLU A 39 7.34 -0.28 27.91
CA GLU A 39 7.61 0.83 28.85
C GLU A 39 6.48 1.86 28.93
N GLY A 40 5.22 1.37 28.99
CA GLY A 40 4.02 2.23 29.09
C GLY A 40 3.56 2.85 27.77
N VAL A 41 4.21 2.56 26.66
CA VAL A 41 3.83 2.98 25.31
C VAL A 41 3.22 1.83 24.54
N THR A 42 2.17 2.10 23.76
CA THR A 42 1.57 1.12 22.83
C THR A 42 1.79 1.55 21.39
N GLY A 43 2.44 0.70 20.59
CA GLY A 43 2.57 0.85 19.15
C GLY A 43 1.61 -0.06 18.39
N TRP A 44 1.14 0.40 17.23
CA TRP A 44 0.21 -0.30 16.35
C TRP A 44 0.76 -0.41 14.94
N GLY A 45 0.58 -1.59 14.34
CA GLY A 45 0.92 -1.87 12.96
C GLY A 45 -0.10 -2.80 12.32
N GLU A 46 -0.05 -2.92 11.01
CA GLU A 46 -0.95 -3.74 10.22
C GLU A 46 -0.15 -4.55 9.19
N SER A 47 -0.29 -5.87 9.24
CA SER A 47 0.16 -6.76 8.18
C SER A 47 -1.01 -6.99 7.23
N VAL A 48 -0.81 -6.62 5.99
CA VAL A 48 -1.81 -6.67 4.91
C VAL A 48 -1.79 -8.00 4.15
N ALA A 49 -1.36 -9.07 4.80
CA ALA A 49 -1.50 -10.41 4.26
C ALA A 49 -2.99 -10.77 4.20
N GLU A 50 -3.47 -11.11 3.01
CA GLU A 50 -4.88 -11.34 2.72
C GLU A 50 -5.33 -12.76 3.10
N GLY A 51 -6.63 -13.04 3.00
CA GLY A 51 -7.19 -14.38 3.19
C GLY A 51 -6.80 -15.36 2.07
N THR A 52 -6.44 -14.85 0.88
CA THR A 52 -6.11 -15.65 -0.32
C THR A 52 -4.72 -15.33 -0.86
N PRO A 53 -4.01 -16.27 -1.51
CA PRO A 53 -2.68 -16.05 -2.07
C PRO A 53 -2.75 -15.53 -3.54
N PHE A 54 -3.65 -14.57 -3.83
CA PHE A 54 -3.84 -14.10 -5.21
C PHE A 54 -3.03 -12.85 -5.53
N TYR A 55 -3.01 -11.87 -4.62
CA TYR A 55 -2.15 -10.70 -4.77
C TYR A 55 -0.69 -11.03 -4.40
N SER A 56 -0.47 -11.81 -3.35
CA SER A 56 0.85 -12.22 -2.85
C SER A 56 0.80 -13.68 -2.41
N TYR A 57 1.96 -14.33 -2.35
CA TYR A 57 2.08 -15.67 -1.77
C TYR A 57 1.87 -15.71 -0.23
N GLU A 58 1.89 -14.56 0.45
CA GLU A 58 1.57 -14.49 1.88
C GLU A 58 0.06 -14.43 2.10
N THR A 59 -0.40 -15.19 3.10
CA THR A 59 -1.78 -15.16 3.57
C THR A 59 -1.81 -14.92 5.07
N VAL A 60 -2.98 -14.55 5.63
CA VAL A 60 -3.14 -14.39 7.08
C VAL A 60 -2.58 -15.61 7.86
N PRO A 61 -2.88 -16.87 7.52
CA PRO A 61 -2.30 -18.01 8.23
C PRO A 61 -0.77 -18.08 8.16
N THR A 62 -0.17 -17.83 6.98
CA THR A 62 1.29 -17.87 6.81
C THR A 62 1.97 -16.72 7.53
N ALA A 63 1.44 -15.50 7.42
CA ALA A 63 1.94 -14.34 8.14
C ALA A 63 1.80 -14.49 9.66
N TRP A 64 0.68 -15.04 10.13
CA TRP A 64 0.47 -15.34 11.55
C TRP A 64 1.51 -16.31 12.10
N HIS A 65 1.79 -17.40 11.36
CA HIS A 65 2.82 -18.37 11.74
C HIS A 65 4.20 -17.69 11.84
N ILE A 66 4.57 -16.91 10.84
CA ILE A 66 5.88 -16.23 10.81
C ILE A 66 5.99 -15.19 11.94
N LEU A 67 4.95 -14.40 12.18
CA LEU A 67 4.92 -13.46 13.28
C LEU A 67 5.10 -14.18 14.61
N LYS A 68 4.26 -15.20 14.86
CA LYS A 68 4.21 -15.93 16.13
C LYS A 68 5.50 -16.68 16.45
N ASP A 69 5.99 -17.47 15.49
CA ASP A 69 7.03 -18.47 15.77
C ASP A 69 8.44 -17.97 15.47
N PHE A 70 8.60 -16.86 14.75
CA PHE A 70 9.91 -16.35 14.33
C PHE A 70 10.15 -14.87 14.65
N LEU A 71 9.22 -13.96 14.34
CA LEU A 71 9.46 -12.54 14.50
C LEU A 71 9.25 -12.07 15.94
N ILE A 72 8.16 -12.48 16.59
CA ILE A 72 7.88 -12.14 17.98
C ILE A 72 8.95 -12.66 18.92
N PRO A 73 9.39 -13.94 18.87
CA PRO A 73 10.48 -14.43 19.72
C PRO A 73 11.82 -13.70 19.51
N ALA A 74 12.01 -13.09 18.34
CA ALA A 74 13.22 -12.35 18.06
C ALA A 74 13.27 -10.99 18.77
N VAL A 75 12.14 -10.41 19.21
CA VAL A 75 12.07 -9.07 19.82
C VAL A 75 11.47 -9.06 21.23
N LEU A 76 10.57 -9.98 21.57
CA LEU A 76 9.89 -10.02 22.85
C LEU A 76 10.90 -10.22 24.01
N GLY A 77 10.74 -9.43 25.06
CA GLY A 77 11.59 -9.46 26.25
C GLY A 77 12.98 -8.81 26.06
N LYS A 78 13.29 -8.30 24.87
CA LYS A 78 14.57 -7.65 24.57
C LYS A 78 14.49 -6.15 24.77
N ASP A 79 15.62 -5.57 25.18
CA ASP A 79 15.85 -4.14 25.12
C ASP A 79 16.30 -3.77 23.72
N ILE A 80 15.48 -3.00 23.00
CA ILE A 80 15.71 -2.59 21.62
C ILE A 80 15.90 -1.08 21.59
N SER A 81 17.00 -0.61 21.00
CA SER A 81 17.36 0.81 20.95
C SER A 81 16.83 1.52 19.71
N SER A 82 16.54 0.78 18.64
CA SER A 82 16.01 1.30 17.37
C SER A 82 15.22 0.26 16.59
N VAL A 83 14.45 0.70 15.61
CA VAL A 83 13.76 -0.22 14.68
C VAL A 83 14.78 -1.03 13.86
N ASP A 84 15.91 -0.44 13.46
CA ASP A 84 16.96 -1.15 12.72
C ASP A 84 17.55 -2.33 13.52
N GLU A 85 17.72 -2.16 14.84
CA GLU A 85 18.15 -3.25 15.72
C GLU A 85 17.10 -4.38 15.75
N ALA A 86 15.81 -4.04 15.84
CA ALA A 86 14.75 -5.02 15.77
C ALA A 86 14.78 -5.80 14.44
N ILE A 87 14.88 -5.10 13.31
CA ILE A 87 14.97 -5.71 11.97
C ILE A 87 16.18 -6.65 11.89
N THR A 88 17.32 -6.22 12.40
CA THR A 88 18.54 -7.04 12.44
C THR A 88 18.32 -8.33 13.23
N SER A 89 17.53 -8.30 14.30
CA SER A 89 17.28 -9.48 15.14
C SER A 89 16.56 -10.61 14.43
N TYR A 90 15.76 -10.31 13.41
CA TYR A 90 15.04 -11.29 12.57
C TYR A 90 15.49 -11.29 11.10
N ALA A 91 16.62 -10.69 10.76
CA ALA A 91 17.14 -10.61 9.38
C ALA A 91 17.36 -11.99 8.72
N LYS A 92 17.53 -13.05 9.53
CA LYS A 92 17.67 -14.43 9.02
C LYS A 92 16.36 -14.98 8.43
N VAL A 93 15.22 -14.42 8.77
CA VAL A 93 13.92 -14.81 8.16
C VAL A 93 13.87 -14.25 6.74
N ARG A 94 13.88 -15.14 5.76
CA ARG A 94 13.81 -14.77 4.33
C ARG A 94 12.37 -14.59 3.88
N GLY A 95 12.10 -13.60 3.01
CA GLY A 95 10.76 -13.32 2.50
C GLY A 95 9.81 -12.84 3.61
N HIS A 96 8.54 -13.16 3.47
CA HIS A 96 7.48 -12.84 4.44
C HIS A 96 7.40 -11.33 4.77
N MET A 97 7.37 -10.52 3.69
CA MET A 97 7.47 -9.08 3.80
C MET A 97 6.24 -8.47 4.49
N MET A 98 5.04 -9.03 4.25
CA MET A 98 3.81 -8.53 4.88
C MET A 98 3.80 -8.81 6.39
N ALA A 99 4.27 -9.98 6.82
CA ALA A 99 4.44 -10.27 8.23
C ALA A 99 5.45 -9.32 8.90
N LYS A 100 6.60 -9.09 8.25
CA LYS A 100 7.63 -8.16 8.74
C LYS A 100 7.11 -6.72 8.82
N ALA A 101 6.39 -6.26 7.80
CA ALA A 101 5.82 -4.92 7.75
C ALA A 101 4.89 -4.66 8.93
N GLY A 102 4.07 -5.64 9.31
CA GLY A 102 3.12 -5.50 10.42
C GLY A 102 3.83 -5.25 11.77
N ILE A 103 4.83 -6.06 12.10
CA ILE A 103 5.56 -5.89 13.36
C ILE A 103 6.48 -4.66 13.33
N GLU A 104 7.13 -4.38 12.20
CA GLU A 104 7.98 -3.20 12.03
C GLU A 104 7.17 -1.90 12.17
N ALA A 105 5.99 -1.82 11.55
CA ALA A 105 5.11 -0.66 11.67
C ALA A 105 4.72 -0.39 13.15
N ALA A 106 4.39 -1.44 13.91
CA ALA A 106 4.09 -1.30 15.33
C ALA A 106 5.28 -0.79 16.14
N LEU A 107 6.49 -1.23 15.80
CA LEU A 107 7.73 -0.74 16.43
C LEU A 107 7.99 0.72 16.06
N TRP A 108 7.84 1.11 14.80
CA TRP A 108 7.96 2.52 14.37
C TRP A 108 7.00 3.43 15.10
N ASP A 109 5.74 3.01 15.27
CA ASP A 109 4.73 3.75 16.02
C ASP A 109 5.13 3.90 17.50
N ALA A 110 5.57 2.80 18.15
CA ALA A 110 6.03 2.81 19.54
C ALA A 110 7.23 3.75 19.73
N PHE A 111 8.25 3.67 18.87
CA PHE A 111 9.43 4.54 18.95
C PHE A 111 9.10 6.01 18.68
N ALA A 112 8.19 6.31 17.75
CA ALA A 112 7.75 7.67 17.49
C ALA A 112 7.01 8.27 18.69
N LYS A 113 6.14 7.48 19.36
CA LYS A 113 5.47 7.87 20.60
C LYS A 113 6.44 8.09 21.75
N THR A 114 7.42 7.21 21.94
CA THR A 114 8.47 7.39 22.96
C THR A 114 9.24 8.69 22.76
N LYS A 115 9.50 9.08 21.51
CA LYS A 115 10.16 10.35 21.18
C LYS A 115 9.21 11.56 21.15
N ASN A 116 7.90 11.34 21.35
CA ASN A 116 6.84 12.35 21.28
C ASN A 116 6.82 13.12 19.94
N ILE A 117 7.04 12.40 18.83
CA ILE A 117 6.97 12.94 17.46
C ILE A 117 6.05 12.09 16.58
N SER A 118 5.50 12.68 15.52
CA SER A 118 4.70 11.91 14.55
C SER A 118 5.57 10.93 13.76
N LEU A 119 4.95 9.84 13.31
CA LEU A 119 5.61 8.85 12.44
C LEU A 119 6.15 9.53 11.17
N SER A 120 5.38 10.43 10.55
CA SER A 120 5.83 11.16 9.35
C SER A 120 7.15 11.89 9.57
N LYS A 121 7.28 12.63 10.69
CA LYS A 121 8.53 13.31 11.03
C LYS A 121 9.66 12.35 11.36
N MET A 122 9.34 11.23 12.01
CA MET A 122 10.35 10.24 12.38
C MET A 122 10.99 9.57 11.18
N ILE A 123 10.24 9.32 10.10
CA ILE A 123 10.75 8.73 8.85
C ILE A 123 11.33 9.78 7.89
N GLY A 124 11.19 11.09 8.19
CA GLY A 124 11.72 12.19 7.38
C GLY A 124 10.71 12.86 6.45
N GLY A 125 9.43 12.72 6.73
CA GLY A 125 8.35 13.41 5.99
C GLY A 125 8.45 14.94 6.09
N THR A 126 8.19 15.61 4.96
CA THR A 126 8.33 17.06 4.81
C THR A 126 7.02 17.76 4.46
N ARG A 127 5.97 17.01 4.18
CA ARG A 127 4.66 17.55 3.78
C ARG A 127 3.65 17.44 4.91
N ASP A 128 2.77 18.45 5.02
CA ASP A 128 1.63 18.45 5.93
C ASP A 128 0.36 17.89 5.27
N LYS A 129 0.35 17.78 3.94
CA LYS A 129 -0.71 17.20 3.12
C LYS A 129 -0.12 16.36 1.99
N ILE A 130 -0.85 15.34 1.59
CA ILE A 130 -0.50 14.49 0.45
C ILE A 130 -1.62 14.52 -0.60
N ASP A 131 -1.26 14.46 -1.88
CA ASP A 131 -2.24 14.29 -2.96
C ASP A 131 -2.72 12.83 -2.98
N VAL A 132 -4.04 12.65 -3.14
CA VAL A 132 -4.64 11.32 -3.15
C VAL A 132 -5.39 11.03 -4.44
N GLY A 133 -5.37 9.76 -4.83
CA GLY A 133 -6.13 9.21 -5.92
C GLY A 133 -7.05 8.11 -5.44
N VAL A 134 -7.88 7.61 -6.34
CA VAL A 134 -8.78 6.49 -6.08
C VAL A 134 -8.58 5.37 -7.09
N SER A 135 -8.65 4.14 -6.61
CA SER A 135 -8.67 2.93 -7.44
C SER A 135 -10.10 2.45 -7.61
N ILE A 136 -10.48 2.20 -8.87
CA ILE A 136 -11.81 1.70 -9.26
C ILE A 136 -11.62 0.30 -9.84
N GLY A 137 -12.26 -0.69 -9.21
CA GLY A 137 -12.28 -2.05 -9.71
C GLY A 137 -12.98 -2.16 -11.07
N ILE A 138 -12.79 -3.28 -11.77
CA ILE A 138 -13.43 -3.56 -13.07
C ILE A 138 -14.95 -3.38 -12.94
N GLN A 139 -15.54 -2.64 -13.87
CA GLN A 139 -16.97 -2.37 -13.91
C GLN A 139 -17.64 -3.20 -15.02
N SER A 140 -18.90 -3.53 -14.80
CA SER A 140 -19.70 -4.31 -15.75
C SER A 140 -20.00 -3.59 -17.07
N SER A 141 -19.87 -2.25 -17.10
CA SER A 141 -20.10 -1.45 -18.29
C SER A 141 -19.36 -0.11 -18.24
N VAL A 142 -19.15 0.47 -19.42
CA VAL A 142 -18.57 1.83 -19.57
C VAL A 142 -19.43 2.86 -18.85
N ALA A 143 -20.76 2.79 -18.93
CA ALA A 143 -21.63 3.73 -18.25
C ALA A 143 -21.49 3.68 -16.73
N ALA A 144 -21.41 2.47 -16.15
CA ALA A 144 -21.17 2.30 -14.71
C ALA A 144 -19.80 2.88 -14.29
N LEU A 145 -18.77 2.71 -15.11
CA LEU A 145 -17.45 3.28 -14.85
C LEU A 145 -17.49 4.80 -14.88
N ILE A 146 -18.06 5.42 -15.91
CA ILE A 146 -18.19 6.88 -16.03
C ILE A 146 -18.89 7.45 -14.80
N GLN A 147 -20.05 6.88 -14.40
CA GLN A 147 -20.77 7.34 -13.20
C GLN A 147 -19.92 7.28 -11.92
N LYS A 148 -19.11 6.22 -11.75
CA LYS A 148 -18.20 6.11 -10.60
C LYS A 148 -17.11 7.16 -10.65
N VAL A 149 -16.51 7.40 -11.82
CA VAL A 149 -15.48 8.42 -12.01
C VAL A 149 -16.02 9.81 -11.67
N GLU A 150 -17.22 10.16 -12.18
CA GLU A 150 -17.89 11.43 -11.85
C GLU A 150 -18.06 11.60 -10.33
N GLY A 151 -18.53 10.55 -9.64
CA GLY A 151 -18.69 10.57 -8.19
C GLY A 151 -17.37 10.85 -7.46
N TYR A 152 -16.29 10.18 -7.82
CA TYR A 152 -14.99 10.40 -7.17
C TYR A 152 -14.35 11.74 -7.51
N LEU A 153 -14.51 12.23 -8.74
CA LEU A 153 -14.08 13.59 -9.09
C LEU A 153 -14.85 14.64 -8.27
N ALA A 154 -16.16 14.44 -8.06
CA ALA A 154 -16.97 15.30 -7.19
C ALA A 154 -16.56 15.22 -5.71
N GLU A 155 -16.00 14.10 -5.24
CA GLU A 155 -15.42 13.95 -3.90
C GLU A 155 -14.03 14.62 -3.79
N GLY A 156 -13.44 15.10 -4.90
CA GLY A 156 -12.17 15.83 -4.93
C GLY A 156 -10.95 14.99 -5.31
N TYR A 157 -11.07 13.69 -5.60
CA TYR A 157 -9.92 12.88 -6.00
C TYR A 157 -9.25 13.42 -7.26
N LYS A 158 -7.92 13.60 -7.23
CA LYS A 158 -7.16 14.19 -8.33
C LYS A 158 -6.75 13.19 -9.41
N ARG A 159 -6.55 11.94 -9.04
CA ARG A 159 -6.13 10.88 -9.95
C ARG A 159 -7.12 9.73 -9.90
N ILE A 160 -7.49 9.25 -11.06
CA ILE A 160 -8.34 8.07 -11.26
C ILE A 160 -7.46 6.91 -11.73
N LYS A 161 -7.50 5.80 -11.00
CA LYS A 161 -6.95 4.51 -11.42
C LYS A 161 -8.09 3.55 -11.74
N ILE A 162 -8.04 2.88 -12.87
CA ILE A 162 -8.98 1.82 -13.22
C ILE A 162 -8.24 0.49 -13.34
N LYS A 163 -8.85 -0.56 -12.83
CA LYS A 163 -8.39 -1.93 -13.05
C LYS A 163 -8.75 -2.36 -14.46
N ILE A 164 -7.80 -3.02 -15.13
CA ILE A 164 -7.98 -3.58 -16.47
C ILE A 164 -7.67 -5.07 -16.49
N SER A 165 -8.25 -5.78 -17.45
CA SER A 165 -7.91 -7.16 -17.79
C SER A 165 -8.29 -7.41 -19.24
N PRO A 166 -7.82 -8.49 -19.89
CA PRO A 166 -8.22 -8.82 -21.25
C PRO A 166 -9.74 -8.78 -21.45
N GLY A 167 -10.19 -7.93 -22.40
CA GLY A 167 -11.60 -7.67 -22.68
C GLY A 167 -12.26 -6.56 -21.84
N PHE A 168 -11.59 -6.06 -20.80
CA PHE A 168 -12.00 -4.92 -19.97
C PHE A 168 -10.88 -3.89 -19.90
N ASP A 169 -10.47 -3.35 -21.02
CA ASP A 169 -9.25 -2.57 -21.18
C ASP A 169 -9.45 -1.36 -22.12
N LEU A 170 -8.97 -1.42 -23.36
CA LEU A 170 -8.90 -0.28 -24.28
C LEU A 170 -10.22 0.49 -24.42
N GLN A 171 -11.35 -0.20 -24.53
CA GLN A 171 -12.68 0.44 -24.67
C GLN A 171 -13.05 1.30 -23.47
N PHE A 172 -12.62 0.91 -22.26
CA PHE A 172 -12.87 1.66 -21.03
C PHE A 172 -11.96 2.88 -20.95
N VAL A 173 -10.70 2.73 -21.33
CA VAL A 173 -9.72 3.84 -21.41
C VAL A 173 -10.18 4.88 -22.43
N GLU A 174 -10.56 4.45 -23.64
CA GLU A 174 -11.08 5.30 -24.70
C GLU A 174 -12.31 6.09 -24.26
N ALA A 175 -13.27 5.42 -23.65
CA ALA A 175 -14.50 6.05 -23.18
C ALA A 175 -14.22 7.09 -22.09
N LEU A 176 -13.36 6.77 -21.11
CA LEU A 176 -12.99 7.71 -20.06
C LEU A 176 -12.24 8.92 -20.61
N ARG A 177 -11.29 8.73 -21.55
CA ARG A 177 -10.54 9.84 -22.11
C ARG A 177 -11.42 10.75 -22.96
N ARG A 178 -12.44 10.20 -23.63
CA ARG A 178 -13.43 10.98 -24.37
C ARG A 178 -14.32 11.81 -23.45
N GLU A 179 -14.77 11.23 -22.32
CA GLU A 179 -15.64 11.92 -21.36
C GLU A 179 -14.87 12.92 -20.48
N PHE A 180 -13.67 12.55 -20.07
CA PHE A 180 -12.82 13.31 -19.17
C PHE A 180 -11.42 13.54 -19.81
N PRO A 181 -11.28 14.50 -20.75
CA PRO A 181 -10.04 14.69 -21.51
C PRO A 181 -8.80 14.96 -20.67
N ASP A 182 -8.96 15.67 -19.54
CA ASP A 182 -7.86 16.25 -18.76
C ASP A 182 -7.57 15.54 -17.43
N ILE A 183 -8.32 14.48 -17.05
CA ILE A 183 -8.07 13.80 -15.78
C ILE A 183 -6.72 13.09 -15.77
N LEU A 184 -6.10 13.02 -14.60
CA LEU A 184 -4.97 12.13 -14.38
C LEU A 184 -5.49 10.69 -14.34
N LEU A 185 -5.37 9.99 -15.46
CA LEU A 185 -5.85 8.62 -15.64
C LEU A 185 -4.68 7.64 -15.68
N GLN A 186 -4.75 6.60 -14.89
CA GLN A 186 -3.83 5.45 -14.96
C GLN A 186 -4.61 4.13 -15.00
N VAL A 187 -3.97 3.10 -15.54
CA VAL A 187 -4.51 1.75 -15.59
C VAL A 187 -3.64 0.80 -14.78
N ASP A 188 -4.26 -0.21 -14.20
CA ASP A 188 -3.60 -1.23 -13.41
C ASP A 188 -4.07 -2.62 -13.87
N ALA A 189 -3.14 -3.41 -14.36
CA ALA A 189 -3.39 -4.70 -14.96
C ALA A 189 -3.28 -5.87 -13.98
N ASN A 190 -2.67 -5.66 -12.79
CA ASN A 190 -2.39 -6.71 -11.82
C ASN A 190 -1.87 -8.00 -12.51
N SER A 191 -0.81 -7.87 -13.30
CA SER A 191 -0.12 -8.97 -13.99
C SER A 191 -0.95 -9.77 -15.01
N ALA A 192 -2.03 -9.21 -15.55
CA ALA A 192 -2.99 -9.96 -16.38
C ALA A 192 -2.56 -10.21 -17.82
N TYR A 193 -1.45 -9.62 -18.29
CA TYR A 193 -1.01 -9.68 -19.68
C TYR A 193 0.36 -10.31 -19.86
N THR A 194 0.73 -10.52 -21.10
CA THR A 194 2.04 -11.02 -21.54
C THR A 194 2.60 -10.14 -22.66
N LEU A 195 3.85 -10.34 -23.07
CA LEU A 195 4.41 -9.64 -24.23
C LEU A 195 3.64 -9.90 -25.54
N ASN A 196 2.85 -10.97 -25.64
CA ASN A 196 2.01 -11.23 -26.80
C ASN A 196 0.87 -10.19 -26.93
N ASP A 197 0.56 -9.50 -25.85
CA ASP A 197 -0.51 -8.49 -25.78
C ASP A 197 0.01 -7.07 -26.05
N ILE A 198 1.26 -6.90 -26.49
CA ILE A 198 1.93 -5.61 -26.68
C ILE A 198 1.12 -4.62 -27.53
N ASP A 199 0.36 -5.10 -28.52
CA ASP A 199 -0.43 -4.25 -29.40
C ASP A 199 -1.60 -3.54 -28.68
N ILE A 200 -2.09 -4.09 -27.58
CA ILE A 200 -3.08 -3.42 -26.72
C ILE A 200 -2.44 -2.20 -26.05
N PHE A 201 -1.24 -2.36 -25.49
CA PHE A 201 -0.51 -1.28 -24.81
C PHE A 201 -0.05 -0.19 -25.79
N ARG A 202 0.38 -0.55 -27.01
CA ARG A 202 0.66 0.41 -28.08
C ARG A 202 -0.58 1.26 -28.45
N LYS A 203 -1.77 0.67 -28.43
CA LYS A 203 -3.03 1.42 -28.62
C LYS A 203 -3.32 2.33 -27.43
N MET A 204 -3.12 1.84 -26.18
CA MET A 204 -3.31 2.63 -24.96
C MET A 204 -2.36 3.82 -24.88
N ASP A 205 -1.17 3.74 -25.48
CA ASP A 205 -0.16 4.80 -25.52
C ASP A 205 -0.65 6.10 -26.17
N HIS A 206 -1.74 6.06 -26.92
CA HIS A 206 -2.37 7.24 -27.54
C HIS A 206 -3.33 8.00 -26.62
N TYR A 207 -3.66 7.46 -25.43
CA TYR A 207 -4.67 8.04 -24.53
C TYR A 207 -4.10 8.90 -23.39
N ASN A 208 -2.83 9.31 -23.48
CA ASN A 208 -2.18 10.16 -22.48
C ASN A 208 -2.40 9.66 -21.04
N LEU A 209 -2.12 8.38 -20.81
CA LEU A 209 -2.15 7.80 -19.49
C LEU A 209 -0.99 8.31 -18.64
N LEU A 210 -1.22 8.52 -17.35
CA LEU A 210 -0.18 8.86 -16.39
C LEU A 210 0.85 7.74 -16.28
N LEU A 211 0.38 6.49 -16.25
CA LEU A 211 1.17 5.28 -16.21
C LEU A 211 0.32 4.04 -16.54
N ILE A 212 1.00 2.95 -16.85
CA ILE A 212 0.46 1.58 -16.92
C ILE A 212 1.12 0.78 -15.78
N GLU A 213 0.32 0.34 -14.80
CA GLU A 213 0.79 -0.38 -13.62
C GLU A 213 0.77 -1.88 -13.86
N GLN A 214 1.88 -2.54 -13.54
CA GLN A 214 2.15 -4.00 -13.55
C GLN A 214 1.44 -4.74 -14.70
N PRO A 215 1.75 -4.43 -15.96
CA PRO A 215 1.12 -5.09 -17.10
C PRO A 215 1.45 -6.58 -17.21
N LEU A 216 2.70 -6.98 -16.93
CA LEU A 216 3.19 -8.35 -17.11
C LEU A 216 3.29 -9.10 -15.78
N GLY A 217 3.82 -10.31 -15.83
CA GLY A 217 3.85 -11.26 -14.72
C GLY A 217 4.31 -10.71 -13.37
N TYR A 218 3.86 -11.38 -12.31
CA TYR A 218 4.01 -10.98 -10.91
C TYR A 218 5.46 -10.66 -10.48
N GLU A 219 6.43 -11.49 -10.87
CA GLU A 219 7.85 -11.30 -10.52
C GLU A 219 8.68 -10.78 -11.70
N ASP A 220 8.02 -10.45 -12.84
CA ASP A 220 8.75 -10.08 -14.03
C ASP A 220 9.32 -8.65 -13.94
N ILE A 221 10.60 -8.54 -14.18
CA ILE A 221 11.32 -7.28 -14.40
C ILE A 221 11.86 -7.25 -15.83
N PHE A 222 12.27 -8.39 -16.34
CA PHE A 222 13.00 -8.48 -17.60
C PHE A 222 12.12 -8.18 -18.83
N ASP A 223 10.95 -8.79 -18.94
CA ASP A 223 10.06 -8.54 -20.08
C ASP A 223 9.40 -7.16 -19.99
N HIS A 224 9.21 -6.60 -18.80
CA HIS A 224 8.83 -5.20 -18.62
C HIS A 224 9.84 -4.25 -19.30
N SER A 225 11.14 -4.56 -19.28
CA SER A 225 12.14 -3.73 -19.97
C SER A 225 11.96 -3.73 -21.49
N LYS A 226 11.49 -4.83 -22.07
CA LYS A 226 11.17 -4.90 -23.49
C LYS A 226 9.91 -4.10 -23.80
N LEU A 227 8.87 -4.21 -22.95
CA LEU A 227 7.63 -3.50 -23.12
C LEU A 227 7.82 -1.98 -22.98
N GLN A 228 8.58 -1.52 -21.97
CA GLN A 228 8.81 -0.10 -21.76
C GLN A 228 9.52 0.58 -22.94
N ARG A 229 10.40 -0.12 -23.64
CA ARG A 229 11.08 0.42 -24.85
C ARG A 229 10.13 0.69 -26.01
N GLU A 230 8.99 0.02 -26.05
CA GLU A 230 7.98 0.14 -27.11
C GLU A 230 6.93 1.21 -26.79
N LEU A 231 6.90 1.74 -25.55
CA LEU A 231 5.87 2.64 -25.08
C LEU A 231 6.45 3.99 -24.64
N LYS A 232 5.71 5.06 -24.91
CA LYS A 232 5.97 6.41 -24.37
C LYS A 232 5.38 6.52 -22.95
N THR A 233 4.21 5.92 -22.73
CA THR A 233 3.58 5.88 -21.42
C THR A 233 4.48 5.17 -20.42
N PRO A 234 4.77 5.77 -19.25
CA PRO A 234 5.55 5.11 -18.22
C PRO A 234 4.92 3.80 -17.75
N ILE A 235 5.70 2.74 -17.69
CA ILE A 235 5.36 1.56 -16.90
C ILE A 235 5.66 1.86 -15.44
N CYS A 236 4.76 1.46 -14.56
CA CYS A 236 4.94 1.45 -13.11
C CYS A 236 4.99 0.01 -12.62
N LEU A 237 6.00 -0.35 -11.85
CA LEU A 237 6.06 -1.67 -11.21
C LEU A 237 5.47 -1.62 -9.80
N ASP A 238 4.63 -2.60 -9.51
CA ASP A 238 3.97 -2.87 -8.23
C ASP A 238 4.43 -4.25 -7.72
N GLU A 239 3.78 -5.32 -8.14
CA GLU A 239 3.97 -6.68 -7.63
C GLU A 239 5.41 -7.18 -7.77
N SER A 240 6.14 -6.78 -8.79
CA SER A 240 7.54 -7.18 -9.02
C SER A 240 8.54 -6.54 -8.05
N ILE A 241 8.14 -5.57 -7.24
CA ILE A 241 9.04 -4.83 -6.34
C ILE A 241 8.83 -5.24 -4.88
N HIS A 242 9.73 -6.06 -4.36
CA HIS A 242 9.71 -6.54 -2.97
C HIS A 242 10.84 -5.95 -2.12
N SER A 243 11.84 -5.32 -2.77
CA SER A 243 13.06 -4.84 -2.12
C SER A 243 13.74 -3.71 -2.89
N LEU A 244 14.73 -3.09 -2.26
CA LEU A 244 15.66 -2.16 -2.92
C LEU A 244 16.40 -2.85 -4.07
N ASP A 245 16.76 -4.13 -3.92
CA ASP A 245 17.49 -4.85 -4.97
C ASP A 245 16.63 -5.07 -6.21
N ASP A 246 15.34 -5.39 -6.06
CA ASP A 246 14.39 -5.46 -7.20
C ASP A 246 14.24 -4.10 -7.87
N THR A 247 14.15 -3.04 -7.06
CA THR A 247 14.05 -1.65 -7.56
C THR A 247 15.28 -1.28 -8.37
N ARG A 248 16.47 -1.61 -7.87
CA ARG A 248 17.74 -1.38 -8.60
C ARG A 248 17.75 -2.14 -9.92
N ALA A 249 17.43 -3.43 -9.90
CA ALA A 249 17.37 -4.24 -11.10
C ALA A 249 16.36 -3.67 -12.13
N ALA A 250 15.18 -3.25 -11.68
CA ALA A 250 14.16 -2.66 -12.55
C ALA A 250 14.64 -1.36 -13.21
N ILE A 251 15.29 -0.48 -12.46
CA ILE A 251 15.81 0.79 -12.98
C ILE A 251 17.01 0.56 -13.92
N GLU A 252 17.97 -0.30 -13.53
CA GLU A 252 19.16 -0.60 -14.33
C GLU A 252 18.80 -1.29 -15.67
N LEU A 253 17.76 -2.13 -15.69
CA LEU A 253 17.24 -2.77 -16.91
C LEU A 253 16.33 -1.86 -17.74
N ASP A 254 15.97 -0.68 -17.25
CA ASP A 254 15.05 0.23 -17.91
C ASP A 254 13.62 -0.34 -18.03
N SER A 255 13.20 -1.11 -17.02
CA SER A 255 11.94 -1.84 -17.02
C SER A 255 10.73 -0.96 -16.69
N CYS A 256 10.95 0.18 -16.05
CA CYS A 256 9.92 1.12 -15.64
C CYS A 256 10.44 2.55 -15.56
N ARG A 257 9.52 3.49 -15.42
CA ARG A 257 9.80 4.92 -15.19
C ARG A 257 9.23 5.40 -13.87
N ILE A 258 8.44 4.57 -13.19
CA ILE A 258 7.74 4.88 -11.95
C ILE A 258 7.75 3.62 -11.08
N ILE A 259 7.88 3.79 -9.76
CA ILE A 259 7.74 2.71 -8.79
C ILE A 259 6.56 3.00 -7.86
N ASN A 260 5.71 1.98 -7.69
CA ASN A 260 4.71 1.93 -6.64
C ASN A 260 5.33 1.34 -5.37
N ILE A 261 5.36 2.10 -4.28
CA ILE A 261 5.85 1.63 -2.99
C ILE A 261 4.66 1.30 -2.08
N LYS A 262 4.59 0.06 -1.62
CA LYS A 262 3.62 -0.40 -0.62
C LYS A 262 4.39 -0.94 0.58
N PRO A 263 4.33 -0.29 1.77
CA PRO A 263 5.09 -0.76 2.95
C PRO A 263 4.83 -2.23 3.26
N GLY A 264 3.58 -2.68 3.15
CA GLY A 264 3.21 -4.08 3.37
C GLY A 264 3.97 -5.05 2.46
N ARG A 265 4.06 -4.73 1.16
CA ARG A 265 4.71 -5.58 0.16
C ARG A 265 6.23 -5.63 0.29
N VAL A 266 6.87 -4.51 0.66
CA VAL A 266 8.33 -4.42 0.70
C VAL A 266 8.94 -4.68 2.07
N GLY A 267 8.13 -4.98 3.10
CA GLY A 267 8.63 -5.38 4.42
C GLY A 267 8.68 -4.30 5.47
N GLY A 268 8.08 -3.12 5.22
CA GLY A 268 7.92 -2.04 6.19
C GLY A 268 8.43 -0.68 5.72
N PHE A 269 8.48 0.29 6.64
CA PHE A 269 8.86 1.67 6.34
C PHE A 269 10.35 1.84 6.08
N THR A 270 11.20 1.03 6.73
CA THR A 270 12.66 1.09 6.53
C THR A 270 13.01 0.76 5.10
N GLU A 271 12.53 -0.35 4.57
CA GLU A 271 12.76 -0.73 3.17
C GLU A 271 12.09 0.25 2.21
N SER A 272 10.86 0.68 2.51
CA SER A 272 10.15 1.69 1.72
C SER A 272 10.95 2.98 1.57
N LYS A 273 11.61 3.42 2.65
CA LYS A 273 12.47 4.61 2.64
C LYS A 273 13.73 4.39 1.81
N LEU A 274 14.36 3.23 1.89
CA LEU A 274 15.53 2.90 1.07
C LEU A 274 15.19 2.94 -0.43
N ILE A 275 14.04 2.36 -0.81
CA ILE A 275 13.53 2.41 -2.18
C ILE A 275 13.25 3.86 -2.60
N HIS A 276 12.55 4.63 -1.75
CA HIS A 276 12.26 6.05 -2.00
C HIS A 276 13.53 6.87 -2.23
N ASP A 277 14.53 6.73 -1.35
CA ASP A 277 15.78 7.50 -1.42
C ASP A 277 16.61 7.13 -2.66
N TYR A 278 16.64 5.84 -3.01
CA TYR A 278 17.28 5.38 -4.24
C TYR A 278 16.57 5.92 -5.49
N CYS A 279 15.26 5.80 -5.58
CA CYS A 279 14.47 6.36 -6.68
C CYS A 279 14.67 7.87 -6.82
N ALA A 280 14.71 8.60 -5.69
CA ALA A 280 15.00 10.04 -5.69
C ALA A 280 16.38 10.34 -6.28
N SER A 281 17.41 9.57 -5.93
CA SER A 281 18.77 9.73 -6.47
C SER A 281 18.88 9.46 -7.97
N MET A 282 17.96 8.65 -8.50
CA MET A 282 17.85 8.28 -9.92
C MET A 282 16.84 9.13 -10.69
N ASN A 283 16.21 10.12 -10.06
CA ASN A 283 15.10 10.93 -10.61
C ASN A 283 13.90 10.09 -11.09
N ILE A 284 13.63 8.99 -10.45
CA ILE A 284 12.46 8.14 -10.67
C ILE A 284 11.35 8.57 -9.70
N PRO A 285 10.21 9.07 -10.16
CA PRO A 285 9.09 9.41 -9.31
C PRO A 285 8.48 8.15 -8.67
N VAL A 286 7.98 8.30 -7.45
CA VAL A 286 7.30 7.23 -6.73
C VAL A 286 5.93 7.68 -6.24
N TRP A 287 5.06 6.72 -5.93
CA TRP A 287 3.79 6.93 -5.27
C TRP A 287 3.49 5.78 -4.30
N CYS A 288 2.64 6.05 -3.33
CA CYS A 288 2.27 5.07 -2.31
C CYS A 288 1.00 4.33 -2.74
N GLY A 289 1.14 3.05 -3.01
CA GLY A 289 0.01 2.16 -3.26
C GLY A 289 -0.71 1.78 -1.98
N GLY A 290 -1.96 1.33 -2.11
CA GLY A 290 -2.79 0.82 -1.01
C GLY A 290 -3.05 -0.67 -1.13
N MET A 291 -3.36 -1.28 0.01
CA MET A 291 -3.78 -2.68 0.17
C MET A 291 -5.12 -2.73 0.92
N LEU A 292 -6.00 -1.77 0.67
CA LEU A 292 -7.29 -1.59 1.35
C LEU A 292 -7.17 -1.56 2.90
N GLU A 293 -6.05 -1.04 3.41
CA GLU A 293 -5.74 -1.01 4.83
C GLU A 293 -6.86 -0.39 5.67
N SER A 294 -6.94 -0.82 6.93
CA SER A 294 -7.65 -0.09 7.97
C SER A 294 -6.99 1.28 8.23
N GLY A 295 -7.59 2.09 9.09
CA GLY A 295 -6.99 3.37 9.47
C GLY A 295 -5.61 3.25 10.11
N ILE A 296 -5.22 2.08 10.66
CA ILE A 296 -3.89 1.86 11.22
C ILE A 296 -2.84 1.83 10.10
N GLY A 297 -2.99 0.97 9.12
CA GLY A 297 -2.07 0.89 7.98
C GLY A 297 -2.13 2.13 7.11
N ARG A 298 -3.34 2.70 6.92
CA ARG A 298 -3.54 3.96 6.20
C ARG A 298 -2.77 5.12 6.83
N ALA A 299 -2.75 5.23 8.17
CA ALA A 299 -1.94 6.24 8.86
C ALA A 299 -0.46 6.12 8.51
N GLY A 300 0.05 4.89 8.44
CA GLY A 300 1.41 4.59 8.00
C GLY A 300 1.66 5.03 6.55
N ASN A 301 0.74 4.70 5.64
CA ASN A 301 0.83 5.09 4.23
C ASN A 301 0.81 6.61 4.05
N VAL A 302 -0.05 7.33 4.79
CA VAL A 302 -0.08 8.81 4.79
C VAL A 302 1.24 9.38 5.29
N ALA A 303 1.79 8.81 6.38
CA ALA A 303 3.09 9.23 6.91
C ALA A 303 4.20 9.00 5.86
N LEU A 304 4.24 7.84 5.21
CA LEU A 304 5.23 7.52 4.17
C LEU A 304 5.11 8.45 2.96
N ALA A 305 3.89 8.67 2.46
CA ALA A 305 3.63 9.54 1.31
C ALA A 305 3.99 11.01 1.56
N SER A 306 4.26 11.41 2.81
CA SER A 306 4.77 12.75 3.14
C SER A 306 6.26 12.95 2.82
N LEU A 307 7.01 11.90 2.44
CA LEU A 307 8.39 11.99 1.98
C LEU A 307 8.48 12.73 0.63
N PRO A 308 9.60 13.45 0.35
CA PRO A 308 9.65 14.41 -0.77
C PRO A 308 9.47 13.79 -2.17
N ASN A 309 9.94 12.57 -2.42
CA ASN A 309 9.88 11.96 -3.77
C ASN A 309 8.54 11.26 -4.07
N PHE A 310 7.59 11.19 -3.14
CA PHE A 310 6.22 10.76 -3.44
C PHE A 310 5.49 11.86 -4.20
N THR A 311 5.83 12.02 -5.47
CA THR A 311 5.40 13.15 -6.30
C THR A 311 4.10 12.91 -7.08
N LEU A 312 3.60 11.68 -7.07
CA LEU A 312 2.35 11.30 -7.72
C LEU A 312 1.28 10.98 -6.66
N PRO A 313 -0.02 11.25 -6.96
CA PRO A 313 -1.10 10.95 -6.03
C PRO A 313 -1.17 9.45 -5.69
N GLY A 314 -1.19 9.13 -4.38
CA GLY A 314 -1.24 7.75 -3.89
C GLY A 314 -2.62 7.09 -3.95
N ASP A 315 -2.68 5.76 -3.80
CA ASP A 315 -3.92 5.01 -3.57
C ASP A 315 -4.29 5.03 -2.07
N ILE A 316 -4.35 6.22 -1.50
CA ILE A 316 -4.69 6.44 -0.10
C ILE A 316 -6.05 7.13 -0.06
N SER A 317 -7.12 6.32 -0.17
CA SER A 317 -8.49 6.83 -0.19
C SER A 317 -9.02 7.10 1.22
N ALA A 318 -10.11 7.87 1.33
CA ALA A 318 -10.84 8.05 2.59
C ALA A 318 -11.28 6.71 3.19
N SER A 319 -11.36 6.61 4.51
CA SER A 319 -11.83 5.38 5.19
C SER A 319 -13.19 4.92 4.68
N LYS A 320 -14.14 5.84 4.51
CA LYS A 320 -15.50 5.57 3.99
C LYS A 320 -15.53 4.96 2.58
N ARG A 321 -14.41 5.03 1.81
CA ARG A 321 -14.30 4.41 0.49
C ARG A 321 -14.40 2.90 0.58
N TYR A 322 -13.85 2.33 1.65
CA TYR A 322 -13.74 0.89 1.83
C TYR A 322 -14.61 0.37 2.96
N TYR A 323 -14.71 1.09 4.09
CA TYR A 323 -15.34 0.61 5.31
C TYR A 323 -16.45 1.55 5.79
N LYS A 324 -17.53 0.96 6.32
CA LYS A 324 -18.62 1.71 6.92
C LYS A 324 -18.21 2.39 8.22
N GLU A 325 -17.40 1.73 9.02
CA GLU A 325 -16.79 2.19 10.27
C GLU A 325 -15.32 1.75 10.23
N ASP A 326 -14.40 2.69 10.44
CA ASP A 326 -12.99 2.36 10.60
C ASP A 326 -12.67 1.96 12.05
N ILE A 327 -11.47 1.43 12.26
CA ILE A 327 -10.96 1.04 13.57
C ILE A 327 -10.08 2.13 14.22
N VAL A 328 -10.08 3.34 13.68
CA VAL A 328 -9.34 4.51 14.21
C VAL A 328 -10.24 5.73 14.35
N ASP A 329 -9.83 6.67 15.21
CA ASP A 329 -10.41 7.99 15.40
C ASP A 329 -9.29 9.08 15.39
N PRO A 330 -9.43 10.15 14.58
CA PRO A 330 -10.46 10.35 13.55
C PRO A 330 -10.23 9.42 12.34
N GLU A 331 -11.30 9.12 11.60
CA GLU A 331 -11.22 8.48 10.31
C GLU A 331 -10.53 9.39 9.28
N PHE A 332 -9.86 8.79 8.29
CA PHE A 332 -9.24 9.53 7.20
C PHE A 332 -10.27 10.02 6.18
N VAL A 333 -10.16 11.28 5.81
CA VAL A 333 -11.05 11.96 4.84
C VAL A 333 -10.23 12.64 3.75
N VAL A 334 -10.84 12.76 2.57
CA VAL A 334 -10.27 13.56 1.47
C VAL A 334 -10.76 14.99 1.61
N ASN A 335 -9.83 15.94 1.55
CA ASN A 335 -10.13 17.37 1.54
C ASN A 335 -10.74 17.78 0.18
N PRO A 336 -11.52 18.87 0.13
CA PRO A 336 -12.11 19.35 -1.13
C PRO A 336 -11.07 19.66 -2.23
N ASP A 337 -9.83 19.90 -1.86
CA ASP A 337 -8.72 20.16 -2.78
C ASP A 337 -8.02 18.86 -3.27
N GLY A 338 -8.57 17.68 -2.94
CA GLY A 338 -8.02 16.38 -3.35
C GLY A 338 -6.77 15.96 -2.60
N THR A 339 -6.58 16.51 -1.40
CA THR A 339 -5.48 16.14 -0.51
C THR A 339 -6.00 15.39 0.71
N MET A 340 -5.08 14.82 1.49
CA MET A 340 -5.31 14.26 2.81
C MET A 340 -4.30 14.82 3.79
N ASP A 341 -4.75 15.20 4.99
CA ASP A 341 -3.87 15.77 6.02
C ASP A 341 -2.96 14.69 6.61
N VAL A 342 -1.70 15.03 6.79
CA VAL A 342 -0.72 14.15 7.44
C VAL A 342 -0.88 14.28 8.95
N PRO A 343 -1.12 13.18 9.70
CA PRO A 343 -1.26 13.24 11.16
C PRO A 343 -0.01 13.81 11.85
N THR A 344 -0.22 14.72 12.81
CA THR A 344 0.86 15.43 13.51
C THR A 344 1.07 14.98 14.95
N LYS A 345 0.13 14.24 15.54
CA LYS A 345 0.26 13.69 16.89
C LYS A 345 1.36 12.61 16.93
N PRO A 346 1.93 12.29 18.11
CA PRO A 346 2.95 11.24 18.24
C PRO A 346 2.52 9.89 17.68
N GLY A 347 3.47 9.18 17.09
CA GLY A 347 3.21 7.90 16.44
C GLY A 347 2.47 8.04 15.13
N ILE A 348 1.57 7.08 14.84
CA ILE A 348 0.69 7.09 13.66
C ILE A 348 -0.30 8.25 13.67
N GLY A 349 -0.44 8.96 14.82
CA GLY A 349 -1.17 10.19 14.95
C GLY A 349 -2.70 10.06 15.02
N VAL A 350 -3.23 8.85 15.06
CA VAL A 350 -4.64 8.51 15.26
C VAL A 350 -4.80 7.59 16.47
N GLU A 351 -5.99 7.57 17.06
CA GLU A 351 -6.31 6.68 18.18
C GLU A 351 -7.00 5.41 17.66
N VAL A 352 -6.59 4.24 18.18
CA VAL A 352 -7.25 2.98 17.81
C VAL A 352 -8.57 2.85 18.59
N ASN A 353 -9.67 2.78 17.86
CA ASN A 353 -10.99 2.53 18.39
C ASN A 353 -11.14 1.04 18.75
N ARG A 354 -10.83 0.72 20.03
CA ARG A 354 -10.82 -0.67 20.50
C ARG A 354 -12.17 -1.36 20.35
N LYS A 355 -13.28 -0.63 20.54
CA LYS A 355 -14.63 -1.17 20.38
C LYS A 355 -14.89 -1.62 18.94
N ASN A 356 -14.46 -0.82 17.97
CA ASN A 356 -14.61 -1.18 16.56
C ASN A 356 -13.62 -2.28 16.18
N LEU A 357 -12.40 -2.25 16.68
CA LEU A 357 -11.42 -3.32 16.49
C LEU A 357 -11.92 -4.66 17.05
N ASP A 358 -12.53 -4.68 18.24
CA ASP A 358 -13.09 -5.90 18.83
C ASP A 358 -14.23 -6.49 17.96
N LYS A 359 -15.08 -5.65 17.35
CA LYS A 359 -16.17 -6.09 16.46
C LYS A 359 -15.68 -6.86 15.22
N VAL A 360 -14.53 -6.46 14.66
CA VAL A 360 -13.97 -7.04 13.44
C VAL A 360 -12.90 -8.10 13.70
N THR A 361 -12.54 -8.32 14.98
CA THR A 361 -11.55 -9.34 15.36
C THR A 361 -12.14 -10.74 15.28
N VAL A 362 -11.53 -11.59 14.45
CA VAL A 362 -11.87 -13.02 14.30
C VAL A 362 -11.10 -13.88 15.30
N ARG A 363 -9.83 -13.53 15.52
CA ARG A 363 -8.91 -14.25 16.42
C ARG A 363 -7.94 -13.26 17.03
N SER A 364 -7.57 -13.49 18.29
CA SER A 364 -6.49 -12.77 18.95
C SER A 364 -5.61 -13.70 19.78
N GLU A 365 -4.32 -13.33 19.90
CA GLU A 365 -3.35 -14.04 20.74
C GLU A 365 -2.33 -13.04 21.28
N SER A 366 -2.00 -13.15 22.58
CA SER A 366 -1.03 -12.27 23.25
C SER A 366 0.19 -13.05 23.71
N PHE A 367 1.36 -12.46 23.52
CA PHE A 367 2.67 -13.00 23.88
C PHE A 367 3.30 -12.06 24.90
N ARG A 368 3.65 -12.57 26.08
CA ARG A 368 4.17 -11.80 27.22
C ARG A 368 5.45 -12.42 27.75
N ILE A 369 6.32 -11.57 28.33
CA ILE A 369 7.47 -12.00 29.14
C ILE A 369 7.02 -12.42 30.53
#